data_6790c3529c3d52126030ff2ff4a975b0
#
_entry.id   6790c3529c3d52126030ff2ff4a975b0
#
_cell.length_a   1.000
_cell.length_b   1.000
_cell.length_c   1.000
_cell.angle_alpha   90.00
_cell.angle_beta   90.00
_cell.angle_gamma   90.00
#
_symmetry.space_group_name_H-M   'P 1'
#
loop_
_entity.id
_entity.type
_entity.pdbx_description
1 polymer ?
#
loop_
_entity_poly.entity_id
_entity_poly.type
_entity_poly.pdbx_seq_one_letter_code
_entity_poly.pdbx_strand_id
1 'polypeptide(L)'
;MKKKIPTFFFLIIFLLLQNKIVYSQINNKIIISVGDYAITTIDLLKEIKLIAILSDTDINENNREQIKGLAVKSLIKRNIKESEIKRRNIYKYNKKQLN
;
A
#
# COMPACT_ATOMS: atom_id res chain seq x y z
N MET A 1 -0.50 -0.64 -59.86
CA MET A 1 -0.65 -1.68 -58.82
C MET A 1 -1.27 -1.08 -57.58
N LYS A 2 -2.47 -1.43 -57.32
CA LYS A 2 -3.11 -1.01 -56.07
C LYS A 2 -2.48 -1.80 -54.94
N LYS A 3 -1.70 -1.10 -54.12
CA LYS A 3 -1.21 -1.69 -52.89
C LYS A 3 -2.40 -1.87 -51.95
N LYS A 4 -2.97 -3.02 -51.94
CA LYS A 4 -3.90 -3.38 -50.89
C LYS A 4 -3.09 -3.61 -49.64
N ILE A 5 -3.18 -2.67 -48.72
CA ILE A 5 -2.73 -2.91 -47.36
C ILE A 5 -3.56 -4.10 -46.89
N PRO A 6 -2.95 -5.25 -46.55
CA PRO A 6 -3.75 -6.40 -46.18
C PRO A 6 -4.53 -6.08 -44.91
N THR A 7 -5.79 -6.47 -44.90
CA THR A 7 -6.65 -6.40 -43.73
C THR A 7 -5.95 -7.01 -42.50
N PHE A 8 -5.07 -7.95 -42.74
CA PHE A 8 -4.21 -8.57 -41.74
C PHE A 8 -3.27 -7.60 -41.04
N PHE A 9 -2.77 -6.56 -41.76
CA PHE A 9 -1.91 -5.54 -41.19
C PHE A 9 -2.69 -4.65 -40.21
N PHE A 10 -3.92 -4.28 -40.54
CA PHE A 10 -4.81 -3.56 -39.64
C PHE A 10 -5.17 -4.36 -38.39
N LEU A 11 -5.32 -5.66 -38.58
CA LEU A 11 -5.63 -6.59 -37.48
C LEU A 11 -4.46 -6.71 -36.49
N ILE A 12 -3.23 -6.72 -37.01
CA ILE A 12 -2.01 -6.72 -36.18
C ILE A 12 -1.85 -5.42 -35.41
N ILE A 13 -2.08 -4.26 -36.06
CA ILE A 13 -2.04 -2.97 -35.42
C ILE A 13 -3.11 -2.86 -34.33
N PHE A 14 -4.30 -3.35 -34.61
CA PHE A 14 -5.40 -3.37 -33.65
C PHE A 14 -5.09 -4.25 -32.43
N LEU A 15 -4.44 -5.38 -32.65
CA LEU A 15 -3.96 -6.26 -31.56
C LEU A 15 -2.86 -5.61 -30.74
N LEU A 16 -1.95 -4.85 -31.39
CA LEU A 16 -0.89 -4.13 -30.70
C LEU A 16 -1.43 -2.97 -29.86
N LEU A 17 -2.51 -2.33 -30.31
CA LEU A 17 -3.18 -1.26 -29.58
C LEU A 17 -3.91 -1.76 -28.34
N GLN A 18 -4.26 -3.04 -28.31
CA GLN A 18 -4.94 -3.63 -27.16
C GLN A 18 -3.98 -4.09 -26.05
N ASN A 19 -2.69 -4.01 -26.29
CA ASN A 19 -1.70 -4.20 -25.24
C ASN A 19 -1.72 -2.98 -24.31
N LYS A 20 -2.85 -2.76 -23.68
CA LYS A 20 -2.91 -1.91 -22.52
C LYS A 20 -2.07 -2.62 -21.46
N ILE A 21 -0.96 -2.02 -21.15
CA ILE A 21 -0.20 -2.40 -19.99
C ILE A 21 -1.20 -2.33 -18.83
N VAL A 22 -1.70 -3.47 -18.45
CA VAL A 22 -2.45 -3.59 -17.21
C VAL A 22 -1.41 -3.41 -16.13
N TYR A 23 -1.15 -2.14 -15.77
CA TYR A 23 -0.56 -1.89 -14.48
C TYR A 23 -1.52 -2.55 -13.49
N SER A 24 -1.06 -3.61 -12.87
CA SER A 24 -1.75 -4.14 -11.72
C SER A 24 -1.85 -2.98 -10.75
N GLN A 25 -2.96 -2.28 -10.80
CA GLN A 25 -3.24 -1.25 -9.84
C GLN A 25 -3.28 -1.94 -8.49
N ILE A 26 -2.29 -1.62 -7.68
CA ILE A 26 -2.34 -1.97 -6.28
C ILE A 26 -3.56 -1.23 -5.75
N ASN A 27 -4.68 -1.92 -5.68
CA ASN A 27 -5.88 -1.37 -5.10
C ASN A 27 -5.57 -1.06 -3.64
N ASN A 28 -5.56 0.22 -3.32
CA ASN A 28 -5.35 0.67 -1.95
C ASN A 28 -6.60 0.35 -1.15
N LYS A 29 -6.63 -0.85 -0.59
CA LYS A 29 -7.75 -1.33 0.23
C LYS A 29 -7.41 -1.19 1.69
N ILE A 30 -8.43 -0.98 2.51
CA ILE A 30 -8.31 -1.10 3.95
C ILE A 30 -8.16 -2.57 4.29
N ILE A 31 -7.04 -2.94 4.91
CA ILE A 31 -6.75 -4.32 5.27
C ILE A 31 -7.15 -4.59 6.71
N ILE A 32 -6.86 -3.65 7.61
CA ILE A 32 -7.09 -3.78 9.05
C ILE A 32 -7.56 -2.44 9.58
N SER A 33 -8.54 -2.47 10.49
CA SER A 33 -8.96 -1.29 11.23
C SER A 33 -8.54 -1.44 12.69
N VAL A 34 -7.89 -0.41 13.22
CA VAL A 34 -7.47 -0.34 14.63
C VAL A 34 -8.05 0.93 15.22
N GLY A 35 -9.15 0.81 15.96
CA GLY A 35 -9.87 1.96 16.47
C GLY A 35 -10.34 2.86 15.34
N ASP A 36 -9.95 4.12 15.36
CA ASP A 36 -10.28 5.10 14.32
C ASP A 36 -9.29 5.09 13.16
N TYR A 37 -8.27 4.23 13.20
CA TYR A 37 -7.23 4.16 12.19
C TYR A 37 -7.43 2.97 11.27
N ALA A 38 -7.35 3.23 9.97
CA ALA A 38 -7.39 2.18 8.95
C ALA A 38 -5.97 1.97 8.42
N ILE A 39 -5.54 0.70 8.38
CA ILE A 39 -4.28 0.30 7.77
C ILE A 39 -4.59 -0.13 6.34
N THR A 40 -4.00 0.56 5.38
CA THR A 40 -4.21 0.31 3.96
C THR A 40 -3.10 -0.55 3.37
N THR A 41 -3.31 -1.04 2.14
CA THR A 41 -2.30 -1.78 1.39
C THR A 41 -1.02 -0.96 1.21
N ILE A 42 -1.16 0.34 0.93
CA ILE A 42 -0.01 1.25 0.74
C ILE A 42 0.77 1.40 2.03
N ASP A 43 0.08 1.54 3.17
CA ASP A 43 0.74 1.63 4.48
C ASP A 43 1.57 0.38 4.75
N LEU A 44 1.02 -0.79 4.46
CA LEU A 44 1.72 -2.06 4.64
C LEU A 44 2.96 -2.16 3.75
N LEU A 45 2.85 -1.78 2.48
CA LEU A 45 3.98 -1.80 1.55
C LEU A 45 5.10 -0.86 1.98
N LYS A 46 4.76 0.32 2.45
CA LYS A 46 5.75 1.29 2.97
C LYS A 46 6.47 0.73 4.19
N GLU A 47 5.73 0.10 5.10
CA GLU A 47 6.31 -0.49 6.31
C GLU A 47 7.21 -1.67 5.99
N ILE A 48 6.82 -2.53 5.05
CA ILE A 48 7.65 -3.64 4.58
C ILE A 48 8.97 -3.13 4.03
N LYS A 49 8.95 -2.09 3.20
CA LYS A 49 10.16 -1.47 2.64
C LYS A 49 11.03 -0.87 3.74
N LEU A 50 10.42 -0.21 4.71
CA LEU A 50 11.13 0.40 5.82
C LEU A 50 11.85 -0.67 6.66
N ILE A 51 11.18 -1.76 6.98
CA ILE A 51 11.77 -2.87 7.75
C ILE A 51 12.93 -3.49 6.97
N ALA A 52 12.77 -3.71 5.67
CA ALA A 52 13.82 -4.25 4.82
C ALA A 52 15.07 -3.35 4.81
N ILE A 53 14.87 -2.04 4.69
CA ILE A 53 15.97 -1.07 4.70
C ILE A 53 16.67 -1.04 6.07
N LEU A 54 15.90 -0.97 7.15
CA LEU A 54 16.45 -0.88 8.50
C LEU A 54 17.18 -2.16 8.93
N SER A 55 16.74 -3.32 8.46
CA SER A 55 17.38 -4.60 8.77
C SER A 55 18.43 -5.01 7.75
N ASP A 56 18.64 -4.18 6.72
CA ASP A 56 19.58 -4.45 5.62
C ASP A 56 19.37 -5.84 5.01
N THR A 57 18.09 -6.18 4.79
CA THR A 57 17.69 -7.49 4.31
C THR A 57 16.94 -7.34 2.99
N ASP A 58 17.32 -8.14 2.00
CA ASP A 58 16.58 -8.24 0.76
C ASP A 58 15.33 -9.08 0.96
N ILE A 59 14.22 -8.60 0.42
CA ILE A 59 12.94 -9.32 0.49
C ILE A 59 12.97 -10.44 -0.55
N ASN A 60 12.85 -11.69 -0.10
CA ASN A 60 12.76 -12.86 -0.95
C ASN A 60 11.56 -13.72 -0.53
N GLU A 61 11.32 -14.82 -1.26
CA GLU A 61 10.20 -15.70 -0.96
C GLU A 61 10.27 -16.34 0.42
N ASN A 62 11.48 -16.54 0.95
CA ASN A 62 11.69 -17.20 2.23
C ASN A 62 11.36 -16.31 3.43
N ASN A 63 11.60 -14.98 3.32
CA ASN A 63 11.38 -14.05 4.41
C ASN A 63 10.17 -13.14 4.24
N ARG A 64 9.51 -13.22 3.11
CA ARG A 64 8.40 -12.33 2.74
C ARG A 64 7.28 -12.33 3.77
N GLU A 65 6.82 -13.51 4.16
CA GLU A 65 5.73 -13.64 5.13
C GLU A 65 6.13 -13.18 6.53
N GLN A 66 7.37 -13.44 6.92
CA GLN A 66 7.92 -12.99 8.18
C GLN A 66 7.98 -11.47 8.26
N ILE A 67 8.52 -10.83 7.22
CA ILE A 67 8.62 -9.37 7.13
C ILE A 67 7.24 -8.74 7.12
N LYS A 68 6.31 -9.34 6.38
CA LYS A 68 4.92 -8.88 6.34
C LYS A 68 4.27 -8.91 7.73
N GLY A 69 4.47 -10.00 8.47
CA GLY A 69 3.98 -10.13 9.84
C GLY A 69 4.56 -9.08 10.78
N LEU A 70 5.85 -8.81 10.67
CA LEU A 70 6.51 -7.76 11.45
C LEU A 70 5.96 -6.38 11.10
N ALA A 71 5.72 -6.13 9.81
CA ALA A 71 5.18 -4.86 9.33
C ALA A 71 3.76 -4.62 9.88
N VAL A 72 2.91 -5.63 9.87
CA VAL A 72 1.56 -5.54 10.43
C VAL A 72 1.61 -5.23 11.92
N LYS A 73 2.43 -5.94 12.68
CA LYS A 73 2.58 -5.69 14.12
C LYS A 73 3.08 -4.28 14.40
N SER A 74 4.05 -3.82 13.63
CA SER A 74 4.63 -2.48 13.78
C SER A 74 3.58 -1.39 13.53
N LEU A 75 2.80 -1.54 12.47
CA LEU A 75 1.73 -0.60 12.14
C LEU A 75 0.64 -0.56 13.21
N ILE A 76 0.24 -1.72 13.70
CA ILE A 76 -0.78 -1.82 14.75
C ILE A 76 -0.29 -1.11 16.03
N LYS A 77 0.93 -1.40 16.46
CA LYS A 77 1.52 -0.76 17.64
C LYS A 77 1.60 0.74 17.50
N ARG A 78 2.05 1.22 16.32
CA ARG A 78 2.16 2.65 16.04
C ARG A 78 0.80 3.33 16.10
N ASN A 79 -0.21 2.73 15.48
CA ASN A 79 -1.55 3.29 15.44
C ASN A 79 -2.20 3.32 16.82
N ILE A 80 -2.01 2.29 17.63
CA ILE A 80 -2.48 2.27 19.01
C ILE A 80 -1.81 3.38 19.81
N LYS A 81 -0.50 3.53 19.67
CA LYS A 81 0.28 4.55 20.36
C LYS A 81 -0.16 5.97 19.97
N GLU A 82 -0.34 6.22 18.68
CA GLU A 82 -0.83 7.49 18.18
C GLU A 82 -2.24 7.79 18.67
N SER A 83 -3.11 6.79 18.69
CA SER A 83 -4.47 6.91 19.22
C SER A 83 -4.48 7.31 20.67
N GLU A 84 -3.63 6.69 21.49
CA GLU A 84 -3.51 7.03 22.91
C GLU A 84 -2.96 8.43 23.14
N ILE A 85 -1.93 8.81 22.39
CA ILE A 85 -1.35 10.16 22.47
C ILE A 85 -2.40 11.22 22.11
N LYS A 86 -3.14 10.97 21.04
CA LYS A 86 -4.19 11.88 20.59
C LYS A 86 -5.30 12.01 21.63
N ARG A 87 -5.70 10.90 22.25
CA ARG A 87 -6.72 10.89 23.30
C ARG A 87 -6.26 11.66 24.52
N ARG A 88 -5.02 11.49 24.94
CA ARG A 88 -4.43 12.23 26.06
C ARG A 88 -4.32 13.73 25.79
N ASN A 89 -3.93 14.11 24.59
CA ASN A 89 -3.85 15.51 24.21
C ASN A 89 -5.21 16.18 24.20
N ILE A 90 -6.23 15.51 23.73
CA ILE A 90 -7.62 16.03 23.76
C ILE A 90 -8.08 16.17 25.20
N TYR A 91 -7.80 15.20 26.05
CA TYR A 91 -8.15 15.25 27.47
C TYR A 91 -7.47 16.42 28.17
N LYS A 92 -6.18 16.62 27.98
CA LYS A 92 -5.43 17.75 28.56
C LYS A 92 -5.97 19.09 28.06
N TYR A 93 -6.31 19.16 26.79
CA TYR A 93 -6.86 20.38 26.20
C TYR A 93 -8.22 20.74 26.83
N ASN A 94 -9.12 19.78 26.95
CA ASN A 94 -10.41 19.99 27.57
C ASN A 94 -10.32 20.39 29.03
N LYS A 95 -9.40 19.77 29.78
CA LYS A 95 -9.14 20.12 31.17
C LYS A 95 -8.62 21.55 31.30
N LYS A 96 -7.78 21.98 30.37
CA LYS A 96 -7.24 23.36 30.35
C LYS A 96 -8.31 24.38 30.02
N GLN A 97 -9.30 24.06 29.22
CA GLN A 97 -10.41 24.95 28.90
C GLN A 97 -11.43 25.08 30.02
N LEU A 98 -11.57 24.08 30.88
CA LEU A 98 -12.52 24.05 31.96
C LEU A 98 -12.03 24.86 33.21
N ASN A 99 -10.75 25.19 33.22
CA ASN A 99 -10.15 26.03 34.24
C ASN A 99 -10.05 27.47 33.73
#